data_5b1910c4f559ec0878a4090954107e63
#
_entry.id   5b1910c4f559ec0878a4090954107e63
#
_cell.length_a   1.000
_cell.length_b   1.000
_cell.length_c   1.000
_cell.angle_alpha   90.00
_cell.angle_beta   90.00
_cell.angle_gamma   90.00
#
_symmetry.space_group_name_H-M   'P 1'
#
loop_
_entity.id
_entity.type
_entity.pdbx_description
1 polymer ?
#
loop_
_entity_poly.entity_id
_entity_poly.type
_entity_poly.pdbx_seq_one_letter_code
_entity_poly.pdbx_strand_id
1 'polypeptide(L)'
;MIFKIGDLVTRNSYHNDLLFKIIDIEDNIAYLKGIDVRLYADSELDDLQLVEENLLIKKKEDREEVTKLQKMIQLDRSEYFYLPGKILHLDGDKDYLERCISFYKEMHLEAYGINIKEKDMKEEITKYLETYKPDIVIITGHDSFKKGAKDKDKNANYQNSSNFTEAVKETRKYEKSQDKLIIIAGACQSNYEELIKAGANFASSPKRINIHALDPAIIASLVALSPKNKEIDLLSLIEKTHYGSAGMGGIITSGTMYVGYPR
;
A
#
# COMPACT_ATOMS: atom_id res chain seq x y z
N MET A 1 -33.89 -3.72 10.04
CA MET A 1 -33.18 -4.31 8.87
C MET A 1 -32.24 -5.38 9.45
N ILE A 2 -32.11 -6.55 8.85
CA ILE A 2 -31.22 -7.61 9.37
C ILE A 2 -29.95 -7.57 8.51
N PHE A 3 -28.85 -7.11 9.10
CA PHE A 3 -27.53 -7.12 8.48
C PHE A 3 -26.93 -8.52 8.47
N LYS A 4 -26.06 -8.81 7.48
CA LYS A 4 -25.37 -10.10 7.30
C LYS A 4 -23.91 -9.89 7.04
N ILE A 5 -23.08 -10.88 7.39
CA ILE A 5 -21.67 -10.93 6.99
C ILE A 5 -21.61 -10.85 5.45
N GLY A 6 -20.79 -9.95 4.95
CA GLY A 6 -20.64 -9.67 3.52
C GLY A 6 -21.40 -8.45 3.01
N ASP A 7 -22.37 -7.93 3.78
CA ASP A 7 -23.08 -6.70 3.40
C ASP A 7 -22.15 -5.51 3.31
N LEU A 8 -22.42 -4.62 2.36
CA LEU A 8 -21.73 -3.34 2.21
C LEU A 8 -22.48 -2.27 2.97
N VAL A 9 -21.78 -1.55 3.82
CA VAL A 9 -22.36 -0.58 4.75
C VAL A 9 -21.50 0.68 4.86
N THR A 10 -22.14 1.76 5.27
CA THR A 10 -21.50 2.99 5.74
C THR A 10 -21.91 3.26 7.18
N ARG A 11 -21.25 4.21 7.87
CA ARG A 11 -21.55 4.59 9.25
C ARG A 11 -22.18 5.98 9.32
N ASN A 12 -23.37 6.09 9.89
CA ASN A 12 -24.09 7.35 10.04
C ASN A 12 -23.32 8.37 10.89
N SER A 13 -22.73 7.92 12.00
CA SER A 13 -21.94 8.76 12.92
C SER A 13 -20.71 9.40 12.28
N TYR A 14 -20.25 8.86 11.13
CA TYR A 14 -19.16 9.39 10.32
C TYR A 14 -19.65 9.94 8.97
N HIS A 15 -20.92 10.38 8.89
CA HIS A 15 -21.50 10.99 7.69
C HIS A 15 -21.43 10.12 6.44
N ASN A 16 -21.38 8.80 6.60
CA ASN A 16 -21.29 7.81 5.51
C ASN A 16 -20.05 8.03 4.61
N ASP A 17 -18.93 8.44 5.18
CA ASP A 17 -17.71 8.86 4.48
C ASP A 17 -16.92 7.70 3.85
N LEU A 18 -17.03 6.50 4.40
CA LEU A 18 -16.29 5.32 3.97
C LEU A 18 -17.22 4.12 3.77
N LEU A 19 -16.94 3.36 2.71
CA LEU A 19 -17.60 2.09 2.43
C LEU A 19 -16.88 0.94 3.14
N PHE A 20 -17.64 0.12 3.85
CA PHE A 20 -17.16 -1.06 4.57
C PHE A 20 -17.90 -2.31 4.12
N LYS A 21 -17.25 -3.45 4.31
CA LYS A 21 -17.86 -4.77 4.28
C LYS A 21 -17.96 -5.31 5.71
N ILE A 22 -19.11 -5.83 6.09
CA ILE A 22 -19.26 -6.54 7.36
C ILE A 22 -18.51 -7.86 7.28
N ILE A 23 -17.55 -8.07 8.19
CA ILE A 23 -16.73 -9.29 8.25
C ILE A 23 -17.14 -10.20 9.40
N ASP A 24 -17.75 -9.65 10.44
CA ASP A 24 -18.32 -10.41 11.56
C ASP A 24 -19.39 -9.61 12.27
N ILE A 25 -20.27 -10.29 13.02
CA ILE A 25 -21.31 -9.68 13.86
C ILE A 25 -21.36 -10.44 15.17
N GLU A 26 -21.14 -9.75 16.28
CA GLU A 26 -21.30 -10.27 17.64
C GLU A 26 -22.33 -9.40 18.38
N ASP A 27 -23.42 -10.01 18.82
CA ASP A 27 -24.55 -9.33 19.48
C ASP A 27 -25.07 -8.15 18.63
N ASN A 28 -24.86 -6.91 19.08
CA ASN A 28 -25.27 -5.67 18.40
C ASN A 28 -24.10 -4.92 17.76
N ILE A 29 -22.92 -5.53 17.68
CA ILE A 29 -21.70 -4.92 17.12
C ILE A 29 -21.36 -5.62 15.81
N ALA A 30 -21.17 -4.86 14.74
CA ALA A 30 -20.59 -5.32 13.48
C ALA A 30 -19.10 -4.97 13.43
N TYR A 31 -18.28 -5.94 13.01
CA TYR A 31 -16.88 -5.74 12.67
C TYR A 31 -16.78 -5.46 11.17
N LEU A 32 -16.10 -4.37 10.84
CA LEU A 32 -16.10 -3.76 9.52
C LEU A 32 -14.70 -3.75 8.91
N LYS A 33 -14.61 -4.05 7.63
CA LYS A 33 -13.40 -3.91 6.82
C LYS A 33 -13.62 -2.90 5.71
N GLY A 34 -12.77 -1.89 5.61
CA GLY A 34 -12.80 -0.88 4.56
C GLY A 34 -12.65 -1.50 3.16
N ILE A 35 -13.33 -0.94 2.16
CA ILE A 35 -13.21 -1.40 0.77
C ILE A 35 -12.04 -0.69 0.07
N ASP A 36 -11.99 0.62 0.13
CA ASP A 36 -10.96 1.42 -0.55
C ASP A 36 -9.82 1.83 0.39
N VAL A 37 -10.05 1.82 1.68
CA VAL A 37 -9.06 2.14 2.71
C VAL A 37 -8.68 0.92 3.54
N ARG A 38 -7.41 0.83 3.93
CA ARG A 38 -6.87 -0.28 4.75
C ARG A 38 -7.26 -0.11 6.22
N LEU A 39 -8.57 -0.14 6.51
CA LEU A 39 -9.12 0.14 7.83
C LEU A 39 -10.01 -1.00 8.32
N TYR A 40 -9.81 -1.44 9.57
CA TYR A 40 -10.79 -2.19 10.34
C TYR A 40 -11.46 -1.24 11.35
N ALA A 41 -12.76 -1.44 11.54
CA ALA A 41 -13.56 -0.68 12.49
C ALA A 41 -14.61 -1.60 13.12
N ASP A 42 -15.21 -1.14 14.21
CA ASP A 42 -16.41 -1.68 14.80
C ASP A 42 -17.51 -0.61 14.82
N SER A 43 -18.75 -1.04 14.81
CA SER A 43 -19.91 -0.14 14.89
C SER A 43 -21.13 -0.88 15.43
N GLU A 44 -21.98 -0.16 16.18
CA GLU A 44 -23.32 -0.67 16.50
C GLU A 44 -24.15 -0.84 15.23
N LEU A 45 -24.99 -1.88 15.18
CA LEU A 45 -25.82 -2.15 13.99
C LEU A 45 -26.75 -0.97 13.66
N ASP A 46 -27.23 -0.24 14.67
CA ASP A 46 -28.11 0.91 14.51
C ASP A 46 -27.42 2.12 13.84
N ASP A 47 -26.08 2.17 13.89
CA ASP A 47 -25.28 3.21 13.22
C ASP A 47 -25.00 2.89 11.74
N LEU A 48 -25.36 1.68 11.27
CA LEU A 48 -25.05 1.24 9.93
C LEU A 48 -26.16 1.59 8.95
N GLN A 49 -25.74 1.96 7.74
CA GLN A 49 -26.60 2.11 6.57
C GLN A 49 -26.17 1.12 5.47
N LEU A 50 -27.10 0.29 5.02
CA LEU A 50 -26.86 -0.64 3.92
C LEU A 50 -26.66 0.13 2.60
N VAL A 51 -25.65 -0.29 1.84
CA VAL A 51 -25.32 0.29 0.53
C VAL A 51 -25.46 -0.81 -0.54
N GLU A 52 -26.32 -0.58 -1.52
CA GLU A 52 -26.43 -1.43 -2.70
C GLU A 52 -25.35 -1.04 -3.73
N GLU A 53 -24.09 -1.31 -3.39
CA GLU A 53 -22.98 -1.06 -4.31
C GLU A 53 -22.50 -2.37 -4.94
N ASN A 54 -22.23 -2.33 -6.23
CA ASN A 54 -21.72 -3.49 -6.94
C ASN A 54 -20.17 -3.45 -6.93
N LEU A 55 -19.53 -4.40 -6.25
CA LEU A 55 -18.07 -4.52 -6.23
C LEU A 55 -17.44 -4.64 -7.64
N LEU A 56 -18.23 -4.92 -8.68
CA LEU A 56 -17.77 -4.85 -10.06
C LEU A 56 -17.46 -3.41 -10.50
N ILE A 57 -18.11 -2.41 -9.90
CA ILE A 57 -17.83 -0.99 -10.16
C ILE A 57 -16.42 -0.67 -9.66
N LYS A 58 -16.05 -1.13 -8.46
CA LYS A 58 -14.70 -0.91 -7.90
C LYS A 58 -13.58 -1.52 -8.76
N LYS A 59 -13.80 -2.72 -9.30
CA LYS A 59 -12.86 -3.31 -10.26
C LYS A 59 -12.75 -2.50 -11.55
N LYS A 60 -13.80 -1.81 -11.95
CA LYS A 60 -13.79 -0.91 -13.11
C LYS A 60 -13.00 0.36 -12.80
N GLU A 61 -13.18 0.94 -11.62
CA GLU A 61 -12.40 2.11 -11.16
C GLU A 61 -10.91 1.81 -11.11
N ASP A 62 -10.50 0.66 -10.55
CA ASP A 62 -9.10 0.22 -10.53
C ASP A 62 -8.51 0.11 -11.95
N ARG A 63 -9.27 -0.41 -12.93
CA ARG A 63 -8.85 -0.48 -14.34
C ARG A 63 -8.75 0.88 -15.01
N GLU A 64 -9.64 1.79 -14.68
CA GLU A 64 -9.59 3.17 -15.17
C GLU A 64 -8.34 3.87 -14.65
N GLU A 65 -7.96 3.64 -13.39
CA GLU A 65 -6.71 4.12 -12.80
C GLU A 65 -5.47 3.57 -13.52
N VAL A 66 -5.41 2.25 -13.74
CA VAL A 66 -4.36 1.62 -14.56
C VAL A 66 -4.27 2.28 -15.93
N THR A 67 -5.39 2.42 -16.61
CA THR A 67 -5.45 3.03 -17.95
C THR A 67 -4.93 4.46 -17.96
N LYS A 68 -5.27 5.24 -16.94
CA LYS A 68 -4.78 6.61 -16.76
C LYS A 68 -3.27 6.65 -16.58
N LEU A 69 -2.72 5.80 -15.71
CA LEU A 69 -1.28 5.72 -15.47
C LEU A 69 -0.53 5.24 -16.71
N GLN A 70 -1.03 4.22 -17.42
CA GLN A 70 -0.43 3.74 -18.66
C GLN A 70 -0.33 4.82 -19.75
N LYS A 71 -1.36 5.66 -19.88
CA LYS A 71 -1.34 6.78 -20.85
C LYS A 71 -0.30 7.84 -20.51
N MET A 72 0.11 7.97 -19.26
CA MET A 72 1.14 8.92 -18.83
C MET A 72 2.56 8.42 -19.10
N ILE A 73 2.73 7.09 -19.19
CA ILE A 73 4.03 6.44 -19.38
C ILE A 73 4.26 6.30 -20.90
N GLN A 74 5.05 7.23 -21.46
CA GLN A 74 5.44 7.21 -22.86
C GLN A 74 6.82 6.57 -22.99
N LEU A 75 6.88 5.33 -23.53
CA LEU A 75 8.12 4.61 -23.80
C LEU A 75 8.30 4.48 -25.33
N ASP A 76 9.44 4.95 -25.82
CA ASP A 76 9.82 4.71 -27.21
C ASP A 76 10.25 3.24 -27.38
N ARG A 77 9.36 2.46 -27.95
CA ARG A 77 9.58 1.02 -28.19
C ARG A 77 10.06 0.73 -29.62
N SER A 78 10.35 1.73 -30.42
CA SER A 78 10.85 1.55 -31.78
C SER A 78 12.30 1.05 -31.79
N GLU A 79 13.13 1.62 -30.92
CA GLU A 79 14.57 1.33 -30.85
C GLU A 79 15.01 0.75 -29.51
N TYR A 80 14.26 1.01 -28.42
CA TYR A 80 14.63 0.65 -27.05
C TYR A 80 13.81 -0.52 -26.52
N PHE A 81 14.43 -1.32 -25.66
CA PHE A 81 13.72 -2.26 -24.79
C PHE A 81 13.80 -1.81 -23.34
N TYR A 82 12.82 -2.24 -22.56
CA TYR A 82 12.63 -1.81 -21.18
C TYR A 82 12.47 -3.02 -20.28
N LEU A 83 13.23 -3.05 -19.17
CA LEU A 83 13.13 -4.05 -18.13
C LEU A 83 12.71 -3.34 -16.85
N PRO A 84 11.40 -3.31 -16.54
CA PRO A 84 10.90 -2.73 -15.31
C PRO A 84 11.47 -3.43 -14.08
N GLY A 85 11.57 -2.69 -12.96
CA GLY A 85 11.99 -3.26 -11.70
C GLY A 85 11.01 -4.32 -11.18
N LYS A 86 11.55 -5.39 -10.57
CA LYS A 86 10.78 -6.46 -9.95
C LYS A 86 10.24 -6.03 -8.59
N ILE A 87 9.00 -6.39 -8.31
CA ILE A 87 8.28 -6.01 -7.09
C ILE A 87 8.07 -7.23 -6.19
N LEU A 88 8.38 -7.09 -4.91
CA LEU A 88 7.98 -8.00 -3.85
C LEU A 88 7.03 -7.25 -2.92
N HIS A 89 5.80 -7.76 -2.73
CA HIS A 89 4.79 -7.13 -1.91
C HIS A 89 4.37 -8.05 -0.76
N LEU A 90 4.76 -7.69 0.47
CA LEU A 90 4.31 -8.33 1.71
C LEU A 90 3.13 -7.54 2.27
N ASP A 91 2.03 -8.25 2.53
CA ASP A 91 0.81 -7.61 3.06
C ASP A 91 0.16 -8.48 4.14
N GLY A 92 -0.21 -7.85 5.24
CA GLY A 92 -0.97 -8.48 6.32
C GLY A 92 -2.40 -8.86 5.93
N ASP A 93 -2.93 -8.27 4.87
CA ASP A 93 -4.29 -8.50 4.37
C ASP A 93 -4.30 -9.11 2.97
N LYS A 94 -4.91 -10.28 2.86
CA LYS A 94 -4.97 -11.04 1.61
C LYS A 94 -5.75 -10.31 0.51
N ASP A 95 -6.89 -9.69 0.84
CA ASP A 95 -7.75 -9.09 -0.18
C ASP A 95 -7.10 -7.84 -0.80
N TYR A 96 -6.44 -7.03 0.04
CA TYR A 96 -5.69 -5.86 -0.45
C TYR A 96 -4.46 -6.28 -1.25
N LEU A 97 -3.77 -7.36 -0.82
CA LEU A 97 -2.67 -7.93 -1.58
C LEU A 97 -3.13 -8.37 -2.97
N GLU A 98 -4.21 -9.16 -3.05
CA GLU A 98 -4.76 -9.65 -4.33
C GLU A 98 -5.15 -8.50 -5.26
N ARG A 99 -5.73 -7.41 -4.71
CA ARG A 99 -6.04 -6.20 -5.46
C ARG A 99 -4.79 -5.52 -6.01
N CYS A 100 -3.73 -5.39 -5.20
CA CYS A 100 -2.44 -4.85 -5.63
C CYS A 100 -1.75 -5.72 -6.68
N ILE A 101 -1.77 -7.03 -6.53
CA ILE A 101 -1.20 -7.98 -7.51
C ILE A 101 -1.94 -7.90 -8.85
N SER A 102 -3.28 -7.77 -8.83
CA SER A 102 -4.07 -7.54 -10.04
C SER A 102 -3.68 -6.23 -10.73
N PHE A 103 -3.46 -5.17 -9.95
CA PHE A 103 -3.01 -3.87 -10.45
C PHE A 103 -1.66 -3.97 -11.15
N TYR A 104 -0.65 -4.61 -10.52
CA TYR A 104 0.67 -4.82 -11.15
C TYR A 104 0.58 -5.62 -12.45
N LYS A 105 -0.26 -6.66 -12.46
CA LYS A 105 -0.48 -7.49 -13.66
C LYS A 105 -1.05 -6.66 -14.81
N GLU A 106 -2.03 -5.80 -14.55
CA GLU A 106 -2.61 -4.91 -15.56
C GLU A 106 -1.60 -3.83 -16.02
N MET A 107 -0.66 -3.42 -15.15
CA MET A 107 0.46 -2.54 -15.49
C MET A 107 1.62 -3.29 -16.21
N HIS A 108 1.49 -4.59 -16.46
CA HIS A 108 2.52 -5.45 -17.07
C HIS A 108 3.84 -5.49 -16.29
N LEU A 109 3.76 -5.51 -14.95
CA LEU A 109 4.90 -5.58 -14.05
C LEU A 109 5.08 -6.99 -13.48
N GLU A 110 6.34 -7.40 -13.31
CA GLU A 110 6.69 -8.61 -12.57
C GLU A 110 6.57 -8.34 -11.07
N ALA A 111 5.59 -8.99 -10.42
CA ALA A 111 5.34 -8.79 -9.00
C ALA A 111 5.01 -10.09 -8.28
N TYR A 112 5.55 -10.24 -7.08
CA TYR A 112 5.35 -11.39 -6.19
C TYR A 112 4.65 -10.92 -4.92
N GLY A 113 3.49 -11.52 -4.61
CA GLY A 113 2.68 -11.19 -3.43
C GLY A 113 2.82 -12.25 -2.35
N ILE A 114 3.11 -11.82 -1.12
CA ILE A 114 3.21 -12.69 0.05
C ILE A 114 2.22 -12.19 1.11
N ASN A 115 1.18 -12.97 1.39
CA ASN A 115 0.31 -12.67 2.52
C ASN A 115 0.94 -13.22 3.80
N ILE A 116 1.29 -12.33 4.72
CA ILE A 116 1.98 -12.65 5.96
C ILE A 116 1.59 -11.63 7.04
N LYS A 117 1.32 -12.12 8.26
CA LYS A 117 0.96 -11.24 9.38
C LYS A 117 2.09 -10.27 9.70
N GLU A 118 1.75 -9.05 10.04
CA GLU A 118 2.69 -7.95 10.30
C GLU A 118 3.79 -8.32 11.31
N LYS A 119 3.43 -9.06 12.37
CA LYS A 119 4.36 -9.50 13.41
C LYS A 119 5.42 -10.50 12.92
N ASP A 120 5.12 -11.23 11.86
CA ASP A 120 5.98 -12.30 11.32
C ASP A 120 6.86 -11.79 10.17
N MET A 121 6.60 -10.58 9.63
CA MET A 121 7.31 -10.00 8.47
C MET A 121 8.81 -9.89 8.70
N LYS A 122 9.22 -9.43 9.88
CA LYS A 122 10.65 -9.27 10.23
C LYS A 122 11.44 -10.57 10.07
N GLU A 123 10.89 -11.66 10.56
CA GLU A 123 11.58 -12.96 10.61
C GLU A 123 11.65 -13.63 9.22
N GLU A 124 10.65 -13.37 8.39
CA GLU A 124 10.48 -14.07 7.12
C GLU A 124 11.00 -13.28 5.90
N ILE A 125 11.14 -11.95 6.00
CA ILE A 125 11.38 -11.08 4.85
C ILE A 125 12.68 -11.41 4.12
N THR A 126 13.76 -11.73 4.84
CA THR A 126 15.07 -12.05 4.24
C THR A 126 14.99 -13.24 3.30
N LYS A 127 14.25 -14.29 3.66
CA LYS A 127 14.01 -15.46 2.83
C LYS A 127 13.38 -15.09 1.48
N TYR A 128 12.40 -14.18 1.49
CA TYR A 128 11.73 -13.75 0.26
C TYR A 128 12.62 -12.82 -0.57
N LEU A 129 13.42 -11.96 0.06
CA LEU A 129 14.41 -11.14 -0.62
C LEU A 129 15.45 -11.99 -1.37
N GLU A 130 15.98 -13.04 -0.73
CA GLU A 130 16.92 -13.98 -1.34
C GLU A 130 16.31 -14.77 -2.50
N THR A 131 15.04 -15.15 -2.34
CA THR A 131 14.31 -15.96 -3.34
C THR A 131 13.98 -15.15 -4.59
N TYR A 132 13.40 -13.95 -4.43
CA TYR A 132 12.86 -13.18 -5.54
C TYR A 132 13.81 -12.11 -6.07
N LYS A 133 14.79 -11.67 -5.27
CA LYS A 133 15.77 -10.62 -5.60
C LYS A 133 15.09 -9.40 -6.23
N PRO A 134 14.16 -8.75 -5.52
CA PRO A 134 13.39 -7.65 -6.04
C PRO A 134 14.22 -6.36 -6.12
N ASP A 135 13.78 -5.43 -6.96
CA ASP A 135 14.27 -4.05 -7.00
C ASP A 135 13.44 -3.15 -6.06
N ILE A 136 12.19 -3.55 -5.79
CA ILE A 136 11.22 -2.81 -4.96
C ILE A 136 10.56 -3.77 -3.97
N VAL A 137 10.50 -3.37 -2.71
CA VAL A 137 9.81 -4.12 -1.65
C VAL A 137 8.71 -3.25 -1.05
N ILE A 138 7.50 -3.81 -0.96
CA ILE A 138 6.39 -3.20 -0.23
C ILE A 138 6.15 -3.99 1.06
N ILE A 139 6.03 -3.29 2.17
CA ILE A 139 5.80 -3.84 3.51
C ILE A 139 4.57 -3.14 4.07
N THR A 140 3.40 -3.75 3.94
CA THR A 140 2.13 -3.14 4.31
C THR A 140 1.18 -4.11 5.00
N GLY A 141 0.03 -3.62 5.44
CA GLY A 141 -0.99 -4.37 6.16
C GLY A 141 -1.97 -3.41 6.81
N HIS A 142 -2.23 -3.64 8.08
CA HIS A 142 -3.08 -2.76 8.90
C HIS A 142 -2.28 -2.07 9.98
N ASP A 143 -2.58 -0.79 10.21
CA ASP A 143 -2.07 -0.05 11.36
C ASP A 143 -3.09 0.96 11.84
N SER A 144 -2.99 1.33 13.10
CA SER A 144 -3.80 2.38 13.70
C SER A 144 -3.13 2.95 14.94
N PHE A 145 -3.40 4.21 15.23
CA PHE A 145 -3.00 4.82 16.47
C PHE A 145 -3.88 4.30 17.61
N LYS A 146 -3.28 3.78 18.69
CA LYS A 146 -3.98 3.15 19.80
C LYS A 146 -4.87 4.14 20.54
N LYS A 147 -6.11 3.75 20.81
CA LYS A 147 -7.07 4.56 21.58
C LYS A 147 -6.50 4.95 22.95
N GLY A 148 -6.54 6.23 23.27
CA GLY A 148 -5.99 6.77 24.54
C GLY A 148 -4.49 7.06 24.54
N ALA A 149 -3.74 6.67 23.54
CA ALA A 149 -2.35 7.10 23.39
C ALA A 149 -2.27 8.60 23.03
N LYS A 150 -1.25 9.28 23.57
CA LYS A 150 -1.10 10.74 23.38
C LYS A 150 0.11 11.13 22.52
N ASP A 151 1.16 10.31 22.55
CA ASP A 151 2.44 10.59 21.92
C ASP A 151 2.52 9.90 20.55
N LYS A 152 2.40 10.67 19.47
CA LYS A 152 2.43 10.16 18.10
C LYS A 152 3.83 9.79 17.60
N ASP A 153 4.87 10.14 18.35
CA ASP A 153 6.26 9.85 17.95
C ASP A 153 6.72 8.46 18.39
N LYS A 154 6.00 7.84 19.34
CA LYS A 154 6.35 6.51 19.86
C LYS A 154 5.68 5.38 19.09
N ASN A 155 6.47 4.52 18.44
CA ASN A 155 5.98 3.31 17.75
C ASN A 155 5.09 2.42 18.63
N ALA A 156 5.36 2.35 19.94
CA ALA A 156 4.55 1.56 20.88
C ALA A 156 3.09 2.01 20.97
N ASN A 157 2.78 3.22 20.53
CA ASN A 157 1.44 3.79 20.51
C ASN A 157 0.65 3.45 19.23
N TYR A 158 1.25 2.69 18.33
CA TYR A 158 0.62 2.17 17.13
C TYR A 158 0.43 0.66 17.22
N GLN A 159 -0.49 0.14 16.41
CA GLN A 159 -0.79 -1.29 16.40
C GLN A 159 0.36 -2.08 15.77
N ASN A 160 0.80 -1.68 14.59
CA ASN A 160 1.78 -2.41 13.78
C ASN A 160 2.97 -1.58 13.29
N SER A 161 3.05 -0.27 13.57
CA SER A 161 4.20 0.55 13.14
C SER A 161 5.55 -0.03 13.59
N SER A 162 5.62 -0.64 14.78
CA SER A 162 6.83 -1.32 15.25
C SER A 162 7.20 -2.50 14.36
N ASN A 163 6.23 -3.32 13.97
CA ASN A 163 6.44 -4.49 13.11
C ASN A 163 6.96 -4.07 11.73
N PHE A 164 6.35 -3.04 11.14
CA PHE A 164 6.81 -2.49 9.86
C PHE A 164 8.21 -1.89 9.96
N THR A 165 8.49 -1.11 11.02
CA THR A 165 9.81 -0.51 11.25
C THR A 165 10.90 -1.58 11.36
N GLU A 166 10.65 -2.68 12.08
CA GLU A 166 11.62 -3.77 12.22
C GLU A 166 11.79 -4.54 10.90
N ALA A 167 10.72 -4.76 10.13
CA ALA A 167 10.83 -5.39 8.79
C ALA A 167 11.63 -4.51 7.82
N VAL A 168 11.45 -3.18 7.84
CA VAL A 168 12.26 -2.23 7.05
C VAL A 168 13.73 -2.31 7.45
N LYS A 169 14.06 -2.33 8.75
CA LYS A 169 15.44 -2.46 9.24
C LYS A 169 16.07 -3.77 8.77
N GLU A 170 15.31 -4.88 8.83
CA GLU A 170 15.81 -6.18 8.38
C GLU A 170 16.09 -6.18 6.87
N THR A 171 15.18 -5.58 6.09
CA THR A 171 15.38 -5.37 4.64
C THR A 171 16.64 -4.53 4.36
N ARG A 172 16.93 -3.50 5.17
CA ARG A 172 18.15 -2.69 5.02
C ARG A 172 19.42 -3.39 5.47
N LYS A 173 19.36 -4.42 6.30
CA LYS A 173 20.53 -5.30 6.56
C LYS A 173 20.87 -6.13 5.33
N TYR A 174 19.84 -6.60 4.59
CA TYR A 174 20.03 -7.33 3.33
C TYR A 174 20.63 -6.43 2.24
N GLU A 175 20.08 -5.24 2.00
CA GLU A 175 20.63 -4.25 1.05
C GLU A 175 20.61 -2.85 1.69
N LYS A 176 21.82 -2.33 1.96
CA LYS A 176 22.01 -1.03 2.62
C LYS A 176 21.73 0.17 1.70
N SER A 177 21.93 -0.01 0.39
CA SER A 177 21.74 1.06 -0.58
C SER A 177 20.24 1.33 -0.83
N GLN A 178 19.84 2.58 -0.62
CA GLN A 178 18.48 3.03 -0.90
C GLN A 178 18.18 3.10 -2.42
N ASP A 179 19.21 3.16 -3.26
CA ASP A 179 19.07 3.18 -4.73
C ASP A 179 19.02 1.78 -5.34
N LYS A 180 19.60 0.76 -4.67
CA LYS A 180 19.58 -0.61 -5.17
C LYS A 180 18.33 -1.37 -4.79
N LEU A 181 17.72 -1.03 -3.66
CA LEU A 181 16.48 -1.62 -3.18
C LEU A 181 15.57 -0.52 -2.65
N ILE A 182 14.49 -0.26 -3.36
CA ILE A 182 13.48 0.70 -2.95
C ILE A 182 12.54 0.03 -1.96
N ILE A 183 12.31 0.66 -0.81
CA ILE A 183 11.37 0.17 0.21
C ILE A 183 10.21 1.14 0.34
N ILE A 184 8.99 0.61 0.25
CA ILE A 184 7.73 1.32 0.48
C ILE A 184 7.07 0.67 1.70
N ALA A 185 6.80 1.41 2.77
CA ALA A 185 6.35 0.80 4.02
C ALA A 185 5.20 1.54 4.70
N GLY A 186 4.43 0.80 5.50
CA GLY A 186 3.37 1.33 6.35
C GLY A 186 1.96 1.11 5.81
N ALA A 187 0.99 1.51 6.60
CA ALA A 187 -0.44 1.37 6.37
C ALA A 187 -1.19 2.63 6.82
N CYS A 188 -2.50 2.55 7.04
CA CYS A 188 -3.29 3.65 7.61
C CYS A 188 -2.70 4.12 8.94
N GLN A 189 -2.61 5.42 9.12
CA GLN A 189 -2.17 6.08 10.36
C GLN A 189 -0.77 5.68 10.88
N SER A 190 0.06 4.95 10.11
CA SER A 190 1.39 4.50 10.53
C SER A 190 2.31 5.63 10.99
N ASN A 191 3.31 5.29 11.80
CA ASN A 191 4.35 6.22 12.23
C ASN A 191 5.35 6.48 11.08
N TYR A 192 4.98 7.42 10.23
CA TYR A 192 5.70 7.79 9.02
C TYR A 192 7.20 8.07 9.26
N GLU A 193 7.49 8.92 10.26
CA GLU A 193 8.87 9.36 10.53
C GLU A 193 9.77 8.20 10.93
N GLU A 194 9.26 7.26 11.72
CA GLU A 194 10.05 6.09 12.14
C GLU A 194 10.27 5.11 10.99
N LEU A 195 9.33 5.02 10.03
CA LEU A 195 9.52 4.22 8.82
C LEU A 195 10.62 4.80 7.93
N ILE A 196 10.61 6.12 7.70
CA ILE A 196 11.67 6.81 6.94
C ILE A 196 13.03 6.69 7.64
N LYS A 197 13.09 6.92 8.97
CA LYS A 197 14.33 6.75 9.76
C LYS A 197 14.85 5.31 9.72
N ALA A 198 13.96 4.31 9.66
CA ALA A 198 14.35 2.91 9.51
C ALA A 198 14.97 2.58 8.15
N GLY A 199 14.80 3.45 7.16
CA GLY A 199 15.39 3.33 5.83
C GLY A 199 14.39 3.10 4.70
N ALA A 200 13.10 3.30 4.90
CA ALA A 200 12.13 3.29 3.80
C ALA A 200 12.37 4.47 2.86
N ASN A 201 12.23 4.24 1.55
CA ASN A 201 12.27 5.30 0.55
C ASN A 201 10.93 6.06 0.51
N PHE A 202 9.84 5.31 0.66
CA PHE A 202 8.49 5.86 0.76
C PHE A 202 7.78 5.26 1.97
N ALA A 203 6.95 6.07 2.61
CA ALA A 203 6.15 5.60 3.72
C ALA A 203 4.74 6.19 3.70
N SER A 204 3.83 5.44 4.32
CA SER A 204 2.43 5.80 4.40
C SER A 204 2.16 6.80 5.52
N SER A 205 1.14 7.61 5.30
CA SER A 205 0.45 8.37 6.34
C SER A 205 1.25 9.49 7.04
N PRO A 206 1.94 10.40 6.32
CA PRO A 206 2.60 11.56 6.93
C PRO A 206 1.66 12.37 7.83
N LYS A 207 0.38 12.47 7.46
CA LYS A 207 -0.65 13.18 8.25
C LYS A 207 -1.45 12.28 9.18
N ARG A 208 -1.03 11.01 9.37
CA ARG A 208 -1.74 10.02 10.22
C ARG A 208 -3.18 9.78 9.77
N ILE A 209 -3.42 9.79 8.48
CA ILE A 209 -4.73 9.52 7.87
C ILE A 209 -4.82 8.07 7.35
N ASN A 210 -6.02 7.66 6.98
CA ASN A 210 -6.22 6.42 6.25
C ASN A 210 -5.70 6.59 4.81
N ILE A 211 -5.09 5.53 4.26
CA ILE A 211 -4.60 5.51 2.88
C ILE A 211 -5.46 4.61 2.01
N HIS A 212 -5.50 4.89 0.72
CA HIS A 212 -6.14 4.00 -0.23
C HIS A 212 -5.35 2.69 -0.40
N ALA A 213 -6.06 1.58 -0.62
CA ALA A 213 -5.45 0.26 -0.74
C ALA A 213 -4.39 0.16 -1.85
N LEU A 214 -4.58 0.90 -2.95
CA LEU A 214 -3.67 0.90 -4.09
C LEU A 214 -2.54 1.94 -4.00
N ASP A 215 -2.53 2.87 -3.04
CA ASP A 215 -1.50 3.91 -3.00
C ASP A 215 -0.06 3.36 -2.98
N PRO A 216 0.29 2.33 -2.17
CA PRO A 216 1.62 1.72 -2.24
C PRO A 216 1.92 1.08 -3.61
N ALA A 217 0.89 0.50 -4.26
CA ALA A 217 1.04 -0.13 -5.56
C ALA A 217 1.24 0.89 -6.69
N ILE A 218 0.58 2.04 -6.62
CA ILE A 218 0.78 3.17 -7.55
C ILE A 218 2.22 3.67 -7.46
N ILE A 219 2.73 3.94 -6.25
CA ILE A 219 4.13 4.35 -6.05
C ILE A 219 5.09 3.30 -6.64
N ALA A 220 4.91 2.04 -6.26
CA ALA A 220 5.78 0.95 -6.73
C ALA A 220 5.79 0.83 -8.26
N SER A 221 4.62 0.93 -8.89
CA SER A 221 4.50 0.82 -10.35
C SER A 221 5.20 1.97 -11.07
N LEU A 222 5.04 3.19 -10.57
CA LEU A 222 5.70 4.37 -11.16
C LEU A 222 7.22 4.32 -10.98
N VAL A 223 7.70 3.86 -9.83
CA VAL A 223 9.15 3.62 -9.60
C VAL A 223 9.68 2.52 -10.50
N ALA A 224 8.94 1.40 -10.64
CA ALA A 224 9.31 0.27 -11.51
C ALA A 224 9.42 0.65 -12.98
N LEU A 225 8.64 1.62 -13.44
CA LEU A 225 8.58 2.12 -14.82
C LEU A 225 9.38 3.40 -15.05
N SER A 226 10.09 3.89 -14.03
CA SER A 226 11.00 5.03 -14.15
C SER A 226 12.43 4.55 -14.40
N PRO A 227 13.20 5.18 -15.35
CA PRO A 227 14.57 4.78 -15.63
C PRO A 227 15.50 4.84 -14.41
N LYS A 228 16.36 3.84 -14.25
CA LYS A 228 17.25 3.69 -13.09
C LYS A 228 18.31 4.81 -12.98
N ASN A 229 18.65 5.43 -14.07
CA ASN A 229 19.63 6.52 -14.12
C ASN A 229 18.99 7.91 -14.03
N LYS A 230 17.70 7.99 -13.72
CA LYS A 230 16.95 9.24 -13.65
C LYS A 230 16.28 9.38 -12.28
N GLU A 231 16.54 10.51 -11.65
CA GLU A 231 15.84 10.91 -10.44
C GLU A 231 14.33 11.09 -10.70
N ILE A 232 13.53 10.60 -9.81
CA ILE A 232 12.07 10.70 -9.88
C ILE A 232 11.65 12.05 -9.29
N ASP A 233 10.78 12.76 -10.00
CA ASP A 233 10.05 13.89 -9.42
C ASP A 233 9.12 13.40 -8.32
N LEU A 234 9.61 13.49 -7.09
CA LEU A 234 8.95 12.99 -5.88
C LEU A 234 7.55 13.59 -5.70
N LEU A 235 7.41 14.89 -5.89
CA LEU A 235 6.12 15.56 -5.70
C LEU A 235 5.11 15.10 -6.75
N SER A 236 5.52 15.09 -8.01
CA SER A 236 4.66 14.62 -9.11
C SER A 236 4.26 13.14 -8.93
N LEU A 237 5.15 12.30 -8.41
CA LEU A 237 4.86 10.89 -8.15
C LEU A 237 3.84 10.74 -7.02
N ILE A 238 4.01 11.43 -5.91
CA ILE A 238 3.12 11.36 -4.74
C ILE A 238 1.71 11.87 -5.10
N GLU A 239 1.61 12.93 -5.89
CA GLU A 239 0.32 13.49 -6.35
C GLU A 239 -0.50 12.53 -7.24
N LYS A 240 0.06 11.38 -7.68
CA LYS A 240 -0.70 10.33 -8.36
C LYS A 240 -1.42 9.40 -7.40
N THR A 241 -1.11 9.41 -6.12
CA THR A 241 -1.83 8.65 -5.10
C THR A 241 -3.14 9.34 -4.73
N HIS A 242 -4.08 8.60 -4.15
CA HIS A 242 -5.44 9.11 -3.87
C HIS A 242 -5.46 10.28 -2.89
N TYR A 243 -4.55 10.28 -1.92
CA TYR A 243 -4.48 11.32 -0.89
C TYR A 243 -3.23 12.20 -0.98
N GLY A 244 -2.47 12.09 -2.08
CA GLY A 244 -1.28 12.89 -2.31
C GLY A 244 -0.31 12.90 -1.13
N SER A 245 0.30 14.02 -0.85
CA SER A 245 1.26 14.20 0.24
C SER A 245 0.69 14.06 1.66
N ALA A 246 -0.62 13.97 1.82
CA ALA A 246 -1.24 13.62 3.10
C ALA A 246 -1.20 12.11 3.38
N GLY A 247 -1.36 11.29 2.33
CA GLY A 247 -1.42 9.83 2.40
C GLY A 247 -0.07 9.14 2.22
N MET A 248 0.78 9.66 1.34
CA MET A 248 2.10 9.09 1.03
C MET A 248 3.18 10.16 1.07
N GLY A 249 4.37 9.76 1.48
CA GLY A 249 5.56 10.62 1.46
C GLY A 249 6.81 9.80 1.22
N GLY A 250 7.96 10.45 1.06
CA GLY A 250 9.20 9.73 0.80
C GLY A 250 10.42 10.64 0.70
N ILE A 251 11.52 10.03 0.29
CA ILE A 251 12.78 10.71 -0.02
C ILE A 251 13.01 10.72 -1.53
N ILE A 252 13.85 11.64 -1.99
CA ILE A 252 14.30 11.67 -3.38
C ILE A 252 15.01 10.35 -3.71
N THR A 253 14.60 9.70 -4.80
CA THR A 253 15.14 8.41 -5.24
C THR A 253 15.10 8.29 -6.76
N SER A 254 15.86 7.36 -7.31
CA SER A 254 15.85 7.04 -8.74
C SER A 254 14.85 5.95 -9.08
N GLY A 255 14.50 5.81 -10.34
CA GLY A 255 13.73 4.68 -10.83
C GLY A 255 14.50 3.36 -10.76
N THR A 256 13.83 2.26 -11.11
CA THR A 256 14.45 0.92 -11.10
C THR A 256 14.45 0.24 -12.48
N MET A 257 13.89 0.88 -13.51
CA MET A 257 13.80 0.33 -14.86
C MET A 257 15.15 0.42 -15.61
N TYR A 258 15.61 -0.69 -16.16
CA TYR A 258 16.69 -0.69 -17.12
C TYR A 258 16.17 -0.37 -18.53
N VAL A 259 16.91 0.46 -19.23
CA VAL A 259 16.64 0.83 -20.63
C VAL A 259 17.79 0.30 -21.46
N GLY A 260 17.50 -0.54 -22.41
CA GLY A 260 18.48 -1.15 -23.30
C GLY A 260 18.28 -0.77 -24.77
N TYR A 261 19.36 -0.87 -25.55
CA TYR A 261 19.44 -0.58 -26.99
C TYR A 261 20.44 -1.55 -27.63
N PRO A 262 20.25 -2.03 -28.86
CA PRO A 262 19.02 -1.92 -29.65
C PRO A 262 17.96 -2.94 -29.22
N ARG A 263 16.71 -2.71 -29.64
CA ARG A 263 15.60 -3.63 -29.45
C ARG A 263 15.71 -4.80 -30.44
#